data_f0095166edb2a05ce89e061a7839b633
#
_entry.id   f0095166edb2a05ce89e061a7839b633
#
_cell.length_a   1.000
_cell.length_b   1.000
_cell.length_c   1.000
_cell.angle_alpha   90.00
_cell.angle_beta   90.00
_cell.angle_gamma   90.00
#
_symmetry.space_group_name_H-M   'P 1'
#
loop_
_entity.id
_entity.type
_entity.pdbx_description
1 polymer ?
#
loop_
_entity_poly.entity_id
_entity_poly.type
_entity_poly.pdbx_seq_one_letter_code
_entity_poly.pdbx_strand_id
1 'polypeptide(L)' 'MNIAIIYGGKSSEHEVSLKSASSIIRTIDKKHKLHLIGISKNGAWYLHGDEERERIIKNEKAVLKIKKDEAKRVTVIPEA' A
#
# COMPACT_ATOMS: atom_id res chain seq x y z
N MET A 1 17.29 3.32 -2.14
CA MET A 1 16.34 3.70 -3.22
C MET A 1 14.96 3.89 -2.63
N ASN A 2 14.21 4.83 -3.14
CA ASN A 2 12.80 5.04 -2.76
C ASN A 2 11.91 4.30 -3.75
N ILE A 3 11.02 3.46 -3.23
CA ILE A 3 10.12 2.65 -4.04
C ILE A 3 8.69 2.90 -3.59
N ALA A 4 7.81 3.24 -4.52
CA ALA A 4 6.40 3.37 -4.22
C ALA A 4 5.69 2.07 -4.60
N ILE A 5 4.84 1.58 -3.70
CA ILE A 5 3.99 0.42 -3.97
C ILE A 5 2.55 0.89 -3.84
N ILE A 6 1.80 0.77 -4.92
CA ILE A 6 0.41 1.19 -4.99
C ILE A 6 -0.46 -0.06 -5.11
N TYR A 7 -1.44 -0.18 -4.25
CA TYR A 7 -2.26 -1.40 -4.17
C TYR A 7 -3.72 -1.07 -3.86
N GLY A 8 -4.59 -2.05 -4.11
CA GLY A 8 -6.03 -1.90 -3.94
C GLY A 8 -6.70 -1.44 -5.23
N GLY A 9 -7.65 -0.54 -5.13
CA GLY A 9 -8.35 0.04 -6.27
C GLY A 9 -9.79 -0.40 -6.41
N LYS A 10 -10.44 0.14 -7.43
CA LYS A 10 -11.88 -0.05 -7.65
C LYS A 10 -12.26 -1.39 -8.28
N SER A 11 -11.31 -2.07 -8.91
CA SER A 11 -11.61 -3.26 -9.69
C SER A 11 -11.95 -4.46 -8.81
N SER A 12 -12.51 -5.50 -9.44
CA SER A 12 -12.73 -6.79 -8.79
C SER A 12 -11.43 -7.44 -8.31
N GLU A 13 -10.28 -6.96 -8.81
CA GLU A 13 -8.96 -7.44 -8.43
C GLU A 13 -8.41 -6.78 -7.16
N HIS A 14 -9.24 -6.00 -6.44
CA HIS A 14 -8.81 -5.29 -5.23
C HIS A 14 -8.13 -6.22 -4.23
N GLU A 15 -8.78 -7.33 -3.87
CA GLU A 15 -8.24 -8.27 -2.89
C GLU A 15 -6.97 -8.97 -3.39
N VAL A 16 -6.92 -9.29 -4.67
CA VAL A 16 -5.74 -9.89 -5.29
C VAL A 16 -4.56 -8.92 -5.23
N SER A 17 -4.82 -7.65 -5.49
CA SER A 17 -3.81 -6.59 -5.42
C SER A 17 -3.20 -6.49 -4.02
N LEU A 18 -4.03 -6.58 -2.97
CA LEU A 18 -3.54 -6.54 -1.58
C LEU A 18 -2.59 -7.71 -1.29
N LYS A 19 -2.94 -8.90 -1.74
CA LYS A 19 -2.12 -10.09 -1.53
C LYS A 19 -0.81 -10.03 -2.32
N SER A 20 -0.89 -9.61 -3.58
CA SER A 20 0.28 -9.49 -4.44
C SER A 20 1.28 -8.47 -3.90
N ALA A 21 0.80 -7.30 -3.48
CA ALA A 21 1.65 -6.27 -2.90
C ALA A 21 2.29 -6.73 -1.60
N SER A 22 1.54 -7.47 -0.77
CA SER A 22 2.09 -8.03 0.47
C SER A 22 3.28 -8.95 0.19
N SER A 23 3.16 -9.82 -0.82
CA SER A 23 4.24 -10.72 -1.22
C SER A 23 5.46 -9.94 -1.71
N ILE A 24 5.24 -8.89 -2.50
CA ILE A 24 6.32 -8.04 -3.02
C ILE A 24 7.07 -7.37 -1.86
N ILE A 25 6.35 -6.83 -0.88
CA ILE A 25 6.96 -6.18 0.29
C ILE A 25 7.91 -7.12 1.02
N ARG A 26 7.56 -8.40 1.13
CA ARG A 26 8.40 -9.39 1.81
C ARG A 26 9.68 -9.71 1.06
N THR A 27 9.74 -9.44 -0.24
CA THR A 27 10.93 -9.73 -1.06
C THR A 27 11.87 -8.52 -1.20
N ILE A 28 11.41 -7.32 -0.94
CA ILE A 28 12.21 -6.10 -1.10
C ILE A 28 13.18 -5.98 0.07
N ASP A 29 14.47 -5.70 -0.25
CA ASP A 29 15.50 -5.49 0.74
C ASP A 29 15.11 -4.33 1.66
N LYS A 30 15.34 -4.52 2.98
CA LYS A 30 14.98 -3.52 3.99
C LYS A 30 15.70 -2.20 3.83
N LYS A 31 16.82 -2.17 3.11
CA LYS A 31 17.57 -0.93 2.87
C LYS A 31 16.79 0.07 2.01
N HIS A 32 15.83 -0.42 1.23
CA HIS A 32 15.02 0.46 0.39
C HIS A 32 13.87 1.06 1.18
N LYS A 33 13.65 2.35 0.99
CA LYS A 33 12.49 3.00 1.61
C LYS A 33 11.26 2.74 0.77
N LEU A 34 10.21 2.25 1.40
CA LEU A 34 8.94 2.00 0.74
C LEU A 34 7.93 3.09 1.07
N HIS A 35 7.20 3.51 0.05
CA HIS A 35 6.07 4.41 0.19
C HIS A 35 4.83 3.60 -0.18
N LEU A 36 4.02 3.25 0.81
CA LEU A 36 2.86 2.40 0.63
C LEU A 36 1.62 3.25 0.41
N ILE A 37 0.98 3.09 -0.73
CA ILE A 37 -0.22 3.85 -1.07
C ILE A 37 -1.36 2.87 -1.32
N GLY A 38 -2.35 2.89 -0.44
CA GLY A 38 -3.52 2.05 -0.57
C GLY A 38 -4.68 2.80 -1.20
N ILE A 39 -5.34 2.18 -2.16
CA ILE A 39 -6.49 2.76 -2.85
C ILE A 39 -7.73 2.00 -2.42
N SER A 40 -8.70 2.71 -1.85
CA SER A 40 -9.96 2.10 -1.41
C SER A 40 -10.82 1.71 -2.60
N LYS A 41 -11.87 0.93 -2.34
CA LYS A 41 -12.78 0.48 -3.40
C LYS A 41 -13.52 1.62 -4.09
N ASN A 42 -13.69 2.75 -3.41
CA ASN A 42 -14.29 3.96 -4.01
C ASN A 42 -13.25 4.88 -4.66
N GLY A 43 -11.98 4.46 -4.72
CA GLY A 43 -10.95 5.18 -5.44
C GLY A 43 -10.19 6.23 -4.66
N ALA A 44 -10.37 6.32 -3.35
CA ALA A 44 -9.61 7.26 -2.52
C ALA A 44 -8.24 6.68 -2.20
N TRP A 45 -7.21 7.53 -2.22
CA TRP A 45 -5.82 7.14 -2.00
C TRP A 45 -5.38 7.53 -0.60
N TYR A 46 -4.71 6.60 0.09
CA TYR A 46 -4.23 6.82 1.46
C TYR A 46 -2.78 6.39 1.58
N LEU A 47 -1.97 7.23 2.22
CA LEU A 47 -0.59 6.90 2.52
C LEU A 47 -0.53 6.00 3.75
N HIS A 48 0.25 4.94 3.69
CA HIS A 48 0.48 4.05 4.82
C HIS A 48 1.93 4.17 5.27
N GLY A 49 2.15 4.13 6.58
CA GLY A 49 3.47 4.28 7.16
C GLY A 49 4.23 2.98 7.30
N ASP A 50 5.42 3.08 7.90
CA ASP A 50 6.31 1.95 8.11
C ASP A 50 5.69 0.87 9.01
N GLU A 51 4.70 1.23 9.81
CA GLU A 51 3.98 0.27 10.66
C GLU A 51 3.34 -0.84 9.84
N GLU A 52 2.74 -0.50 8.71
CA GLU A 52 2.09 -1.48 7.86
C GLU A 52 3.14 -2.40 7.21
N ARG A 53 4.26 -1.83 6.77
CA ARG A 53 5.37 -2.63 6.24
C ARG A 53 5.88 -3.63 7.28
N GLU A 54 6.10 -3.17 8.52
CA GLU A 54 6.57 -4.03 9.61
C GLU A 54 5.57 -5.14 9.91
N ARG A 55 4.28 -4.84 9.92
CA ARG A 55 3.24 -5.83 10.17
C ARG A 55 3.28 -6.95 9.12
N ILE A 56 3.47 -6.58 7.86
CA ILE A 56 3.53 -7.55 6.75
C ILE A 56 4.79 -8.40 6.83
N ILE A 57 5.93 -7.79 7.16
CA ILE A 57 7.20 -8.51 7.26
C ILE A 57 7.20 -9.49 8.43
N LYS A 58 6.64 -9.09 9.56
CA LYS A 58 6.65 -9.90 10.78
C LYS A 58 5.70 -11.09 10.74
N ASN A 59 4.67 -11.03 9.90
CA ASN A 59 3.68 -12.09 9.79
C ASN A 59 3.46 -12.47 8.34
N GLU A 60 4.01 -13.62 7.95
CA GLU A 60 3.94 -14.07 6.55
C GLU A 60 2.52 -14.34 6.06
N LYS A 61 1.55 -14.47 6.97
CA LYS A 61 0.14 -14.66 6.61
C LYS A 61 -0.64 -13.37 6.57
N ALA A 62 -0.04 -12.26 6.99
CA ALA A 62 -0.71 -10.97 6.98
C ALA A 62 -0.88 -10.46 5.55
N VAL A 63 -1.96 -9.73 5.32
CA VAL A 63 -2.26 -9.11 4.05
C VAL A 63 -2.45 -7.62 4.29
N LEU A 64 -1.98 -6.80 3.37
CA LEU A 64 -2.14 -5.35 3.44
C LEU A 64 -3.62 -4.97 3.61
N LYS A 65 -3.84 -3.91 4.35
CA LYS A 65 -5.18 -3.35 4.57
C LYS A 65 -5.20 -1.90 4.10
N ILE A 66 -6.37 -1.45 3.69
CA ILE A 66 -6.54 -0.04 3.35
C ILE A 66 -7.12 0.66 4.59
N LYS A 67 -6.30 1.48 5.23
CA LYS A 67 -6.74 2.28 6.37
C LYS A 67 -7.23 3.62 5.85
N LYS A 68 -8.50 3.91 6.03
CA LYS A 68 -9.13 5.13 5.53
C LYS A 68 -8.99 6.29 6.51
N ASP A 69 -7.75 6.66 6.80
CA ASP A 69 -7.43 7.77 7.68
C ASP A 69 -7.35 9.05 6.84
N GLU A 70 -8.31 9.95 7.02
CA GLU A 70 -8.37 11.20 6.25
C GLU A 70 -7.11 12.05 6.42
N ALA A 71 -6.45 11.98 7.56
CA ALA A 71 -5.18 12.69 7.78
C ALA A 71 -4.06 12.18 6.88
N LYS A 72 -4.21 10.97 6.34
CA LYS A 72 -3.22 10.33 5.46
C LYS A 72 -3.69 10.29 4.01
N ARG A 73 -4.76 10.96 3.69
CA ARG A 73 -5.29 10.96 2.34
C ARG A 73 -4.36 11.68 1.37
N VAL A 74 -4.13 11.06 0.22
CA VAL A 74 -3.28 11.60 -0.83
C VAL A 74 -4.16 12.11 -1.97
N THR A 75 -3.92 13.34 -2.40
CA THR A 75 -4.63 13.90 -3.54
C THR A 75 -3.66 13.97 -4.71
N VAL A 76 -4.04 13.35 -5.81
CA VAL A 76 -3.26 13.44 -7.04
C VAL A 76 -3.79 14.61 -7.86
N ILE A 77 -2.94 15.62 -8.03
CA ILE A 77 -3.29 16.81 -8.82
C ILE A 77 -2.53 16.71 -10.14
N PRO A 78 -3.22 16.54 -11.26
CA PRO A 78 -2.52 16.51 -12.54
C PRO A 78 -1.91 17.88 -12.84
N GLU A 79 -0.69 17.86 -13.33
CA GLU A 79 -0.04 19.09 -13.78
C GLU A 79 -0.70 19.61 -15.04
N ALA A 80 -0.89 20.93 -15.09
CA ALA A 80 -1.48 21.56 -16.24
C ALA A 80 -0.47 21.64 -17.40
#